data_6e9e4619113341acd3d1b535b1c2a35f
#
_entry.id   6e9e4619113341acd3d1b535b1c2a35f
#
_cell.length_a   1.000
_cell.length_b   1.000
_cell.length_c   1.000
_cell.angle_alpha   90.00
_cell.angle_beta   90.00
_cell.angle_gamma   90.00
#
_symmetry.space_group_name_H-M   'P 1'
#
loop_
_entity.id
_entity.type
_entity.pdbx_description
1 polymer ?
#
loop_
_entity_poly.entity_id
_entity_poly.type
_entity_poly.pdbx_seq_one_letter_code
_entity_poly.pdbx_strand_id
1 'polypeptide(L)'
;MTKAELAALKHGDWEEHSFRIRRTETRYRSEDGTYIYEVKEFPKTAAGVRTVVIPKAWFWIEEKIRSSNPNEEYIFVDAKGKRMTTNCFRRRLERVCNRLGIVKKSPHKIRKTYGSILLDNHVDNRLIMGQMGHTDIRCTETHYHRNRRSVQQKIQIVSAIPELSGVGAK
;
A
#
# COMPACT_ATOMS: atom_id res chain seq x y z
N MET A 1 1.83 -1.20 1.90
CA MET A 1 1.45 -2.51 2.52
C MET A 1 0.64 -3.36 1.57
N THR A 2 0.69 -4.68 1.70
CA THR A 2 -0.24 -5.62 1.07
C THR A 2 -1.49 -5.81 1.92
N LYS A 3 -2.56 -6.41 1.37
CA LYS A 3 -3.75 -6.75 2.16
C LYS A 3 -3.47 -7.77 3.26
N ALA A 4 -2.48 -8.65 3.06
CA ALA A 4 -2.10 -9.69 4.02
C ALA A 4 -1.33 -9.11 5.21
N GLU A 5 -0.47 -8.12 4.96
CA GLU A 5 0.20 -7.35 6.01
C GLU A 5 -0.81 -6.50 6.78
N LEU A 6 -1.75 -5.85 6.08
CA LEU A 6 -2.79 -5.05 6.72
C LEU A 6 -3.68 -5.89 7.65
N ALA A 7 -4.05 -7.11 7.23
CA ALA A 7 -4.85 -8.04 8.03
C ALA A 7 -4.10 -8.58 9.27
N ALA A 8 -2.78 -8.52 9.28
CA ALA A 8 -1.92 -9.01 10.36
C ALA A 8 -1.39 -7.89 11.27
N LEU A 9 -1.83 -6.64 11.05
CA LEU A 9 -1.30 -5.48 11.77
C LEU A 9 -1.89 -5.41 13.19
N LYS A 10 -1.00 -5.31 14.18
CA LYS A 10 -1.35 -5.19 15.60
C LYS A 10 -1.09 -3.77 16.11
N HIS A 11 -1.72 -3.38 17.23
CA HIS A 11 -1.46 -2.08 17.85
C HIS A 11 0.01 -1.90 18.25
N GLY A 12 0.69 -2.97 18.67
CA GLY A 12 2.13 -2.95 18.98
C GLY A 12 3.08 -2.81 17.78
N ASP A 13 2.55 -2.76 16.55
CA ASP A 13 3.34 -2.48 15.34
C ASP A 13 3.36 -0.99 14.99
N TRP A 14 2.67 -0.19 15.77
CA TRP A 14 2.60 1.26 15.59
C TRP A 14 3.86 1.92 16.15
N GLU A 15 4.48 2.76 15.32
CA GLU A 15 5.54 3.68 15.69
C GLU A 15 5.04 5.11 15.38
N GLU A 16 5.76 6.14 15.80
CA GLU A 16 5.39 7.52 15.50
C GLU A 16 5.27 7.73 13.98
N HIS A 17 4.07 8.05 13.51
CA HIS A 17 3.72 8.26 12.09
C HIS A 17 4.13 7.13 11.13
N SER A 18 4.24 5.90 11.64
CA SER A 18 4.64 4.75 10.83
C SER A 18 4.13 3.42 11.37
N PHE A 19 4.22 2.39 10.56
CA PHE A 19 3.95 1.01 10.93
C PHE A 19 5.16 0.13 10.67
N ARG A 20 5.56 -0.66 11.64
CA ARG A 20 6.53 -1.72 11.48
C ARG A 20 5.86 -2.98 10.96
N ILE A 21 6.07 -3.29 9.69
CA ILE A 21 5.54 -4.51 9.06
C ILE A 21 6.47 -5.66 9.38
N ARG A 22 5.94 -6.68 10.07
CA ARG A 22 6.70 -7.88 10.45
C ARG A 22 5.88 -9.17 10.39
N ARG A 23 4.58 -9.05 10.04
CA ARG A 23 3.63 -10.17 9.98
C ARG A 23 2.88 -10.19 8.67
N THR A 24 2.34 -11.35 8.34
CA THR A 24 1.49 -11.50 7.16
C THR A 24 0.42 -12.56 7.40
N GLU A 25 -0.79 -12.34 6.85
CA GLU A 25 -1.81 -13.38 6.82
C GLU A 25 -1.54 -14.33 5.66
N THR A 26 -1.63 -15.62 5.92
CA THR A 26 -1.67 -16.68 4.92
C THR A 26 -3.06 -17.29 4.85
N ARG A 27 -3.42 -17.81 3.68
CA ARG A 27 -4.66 -18.53 3.47
C ARG A 27 -4.35 -19.87 2.82
N TYR A 28 -4.85 -20.90 3.40
CA TYR A 28 -4.79 -22.26 2.85
C TYR A 28 -6.14 -22.97 2.98
N ARG A 29 -6.28 -24.10 2.34
CA ARG A 29 -7.48 -24.92 2.39
C ARG A 29 -7.21 -26.11 3.32
N SER A 30 -8.09 -26.34 4.28
CA SER A 30 -8.06 -27.54 5.12
C SER A 30 -8.57 -28.75 4.37
N GLU A 31 -8.44 -29.94 4.92
CA GLU A 31 -8.85 -31.21 4.32
C GLU A 31 -10.35 -31.26 4.02
N ASP A 32 -11.18 -30.63 4.85
CA ASP A 32 -12.63 -30.47 4.67
C ASP A 32 -13.01 -29.42 3.60
N GLY A 33 -12.01 -28.79 2.96
CA GLY A 33 -12.23 -27.77 1.95
C GLY A 33 -12.47 -26.36 2.48
N THR A 34 -12.48 -26.15 3.81
CA THR A 34 -12.66 -24.84 4.45
C THR A 34 -11.41 -23.98 4.31
N TYR A 35 -11.58 -22.68 4.11
CA TYR A 35 -10.45 -21.75 4.08
C TYR A 35 -10.04 -21.31 5.47
N ILE A 36 -8.79 -21.58 5.83
CA ILE A 36 -8.14 -21.13 7.06
C ILE A 36 -7.32 -19.87 6.77
N TYR A 37 -7.43 -18.91 7.69
CA TYR A 37 -6.68 -17.64 7.65
C TYR A 37 -5.82 -17.55 8.89
N GLU A 38 -4.52 -17.72 8.73
CA GLU A 38 -3.52 -17.75 9.79
C GLU A 38 -2.59 -16.54 9.68
N VAL A 39 -2.20 -15.95 10.80
CA VAL A 39 -1.17 -14.93 10.87
C VAL A 39 0.16 -15.59 11.14
N LYS A 40 1.15 -15.35 10.26
CA LYS A 40 2.54 -15.73 10.47
C LYS A 40 3.31 -14.55 11.04
N GLU A 41 4.09 -14.79 12.08
CA GLU A 41 4.91 -13.79 12.77
C GLU A 41 6.12 -13.30 11.95
N PHE A 42 6.27 -13.77 10.72
CA PHE A 42 7.30 -13.37 9.78
C PHE A 42 6.70 -13.19 8.37
N PRO A 43 7.20 -12.20 7.60
CA PRO A 43 6.79 -12.02 6.21
C PRO A 43 7.43 -13.09 5.32
N LYS A 44 6.95 -13.17 4.08
CA LYS A 44 7.43 -14.15 3.10
C LYS A 44 8.93 -14.00 2.76
N THR A 45 9.47 -12.78 2.87
CA THR A 45 10.88 -12.46 2.58
C THR A 45 11.44 -11.52 3.64
N ALA A 46 12.76 -11.50 3.82
CA ALA A 46 13.44 -10.57 4.74
C ALA A 46 13.09 -9.10 4.45
N ALA A 47 12.99 -8.70 3.18
CA ALA A 47 12.57 -7.36 2.77
C ALA A 47 11.11 -7.02 3.14
N GLY A 48 10.34 -8.02 3.54
CA GLY A 48 9.00 -7.83 4.08
C GLY A 48 9.00 -7.15 5.45
N VAL A 49 10.07 -7.34 6.25
CA VAL A 49 10.26 -6.61 7.52
C VAL A 49 10.72 -5.20 7.20
N ARG A 50 9.88 -4.22 7.48
CA ARG A 50 10.16 -2.83 7.14
C ARG A 50 9.24 -1.86 7.87
N THR A 51 9.64 -0.60 7.93
CA THR A 51 8.79 0.49 8.40
C THR A 51 8.12 1.18 7.22
N VAL A 52 6.81 1.36 7.30
CA VAL A 52 6.00 2.07 6.29
C VAL A 52 5.52 3.36 6.91
N VAL A 53 5.97 4.49 6.37
CA VAL A 53 5.61 5.82 6.88
C VAL A 53 4.23 6.27 6.40
N ILE A 54 3.58 7.10 7.23
CA ILE A 54 2.32 7.77 6.91
C ILE A 54 2.65 9.19 6.46
N PRO A 55 2.22 9.62 5.27
CA PRO A 55 2.41 11.01 4.85
C PRO A 55 1.70 11.99 5.78
N LYS A 56 2.32 13.16 6.04
CA LYS A 56 1.82 14.17 6.99
C LYS A 56 0.33 14.55 6.79
N ALA A 57 -0.12 14.65 5.54
CA ALA A 57 -1.51 14.93 5.21
C ALA A 57 -2.52 13.88 5.72
N TRP A 58 -2.04 12.71 6.16
CA TRP A 58 -2.85 11.58 6.60
C TRP A 58 -2.70 11.26 8.10
N PHE A 59 -2.03 12.11 8.90
CA PHE A 59 -1.88 11.91 10.34
C PHE A 59 -3.22 11.85 11.08
N TRP A 60 -4.24 12.54 10.59
CA TRP A 60 -5.60 12.45 11.14
C TRP A 60 -6.20 11.03 11.10
N ILE A 61 -5.78 10.20 10.13
CA ILE A 61 -6.18 8.79 10.06
C ILE A 61 -5.54 8.01 11.20
N GLU A 62 -4.32 8.38 11.58
CA GLU A 62 -3.56 7.77 12.66
C GLU A 62 -4.33 7.82 13.97
N GLU A 63 -4.74 9.01 14.38
CA GLU A 63 -5.53 9.22 15.59
C GLU A 63 -6.83 8.41 15.54
N LYS A 64 -7.53 8.43 14.41
CA LYS A 64 -8.75 7.68 14.21
C LYS A 64 -8.55 6.16 14.28
N ILE A 65 -7.44 5.64 13.79
CA ILE A 65 -7.12 4.21 13.88
C ILE A 65 -6.75 3.85 15.32
N ARG A 66 -5.98 4.68 16.03
CA ARG A 66 -5.59 4.45 17.42
C ARG A 66 -6.78 4.41 18.36
N SER A 67 -7.75 5.31 18.18
CA SER A 67 -8.98 5.34 18.97
C SER A 67 -9.98 4.24 18.60
N SER A 68 -9.78 3.57 17.48
CA SER A 68 -10.63 2.49 17.01
C SER A 68 -10.14 1.15 17.60
N ASN A 69 -10.96 0.52 18.44
CA ASN A 69 -10.67 -0.79 19.07
C ASN A 69 -9.38 -0.83 19.92
N PRO A 70 -9.16 0.13 20.85
CA PRO A 70 -7.90 0.24 21.58
C PRO A 70 -7.59 -0.96 22.50
N ASN A 71 -8.60 -1.75 22.86
CA ASN A 71 -8.46 -2.92 23.72
C ASN A 71 -8.23 -4.23 22.95
N GLU A 72 -8.21 -4.18 21.63
CA GLU A 72 -8.02 -5.36 20.80
C GLU A 72 -6.55 -5.53 20.41
N GLU A 73 -6.10 -6.76 20.22
CA GLU A 73 -4.74 -7.04 19.78
C GLU A 73 -4.48 -6.53 18.35
N TYR A 74 -5.47 -6.72 17.48
CA TYR A 74 -5.38 -6.32 16.06
C TYR A 74 -6.06 -4.98 15.82
N ILE A 75 -5.44 -4.14 15.00
CA ILE A 75 -5.99 -2.82 14.63
C ILE A 75 -7.34 -2.96 13.91
N PHE A 76 -7.46 -3.97 13.05
CA PHE A 76 -8.65 -4.15 12.22
C PHE A 76 -9.44 -5.38 12.68
N VAL A 77 -10.51 -5.12 13.41
CA VAL A 77 -11.48 -6.13 13.85
C VAL A 77 -12.88 -5.84 13.30
N ASP A 78 -13.74 -6.83 13.31
CA ASP A 78 -15.16 -6.68 12.98
C ASP A 78 -15.96 -6.25 14.22
N ALA A 79 -17.28 -6.10 14.07
CA ALA A 79 -18.18 -5.71 15.17
C ALA A 79 -18.22 -6.70 16.34
N LYS A 80 -17.68 -7.91 16.18
CA LYS A 80 -17.58 -8.95 17.21
C LYS A 80 -16.19 -9.05 17.83
N GLY A 81 -15.29 -8.08 17.56
CA GLY A 81 -13.89 -8.11 18.01
C GLY A 81 -13.01 -9.12 17.24
N LYS A 82 -13.55 -9.81 16.23
CA LYS A 82 -12.77 -10.79 15.48
C LYS A 82 -11.90 -10.10 14.42
N ARG A 83 -10.62 -10.50 14.34
CA ARG A 83 -9.67 -10.00 13.35
C ARG A 83 -10.22 -10.06 11.92
N MET A 84 -10.10 -8.96 11.20
CA MET A 84 -10.48 -8.88 9.79
C MET A 84 -9.47 -9.60 8.90
N THR A 85 -9.95 -10.53 8.08
CA THR A 85 -9.13 -11.28 7.12
C THR A 85 -8.94 -10.50 5.81
N THR A 86 -7.98 -10.93 4.98
CA THR A 86 -7.77 -10.38 3.62
C THR A 86 -9.04 -10.38 2.76
N ASN A 87 -9.94 -11.35 2.98
CA ASN A 87 -11.23 -11.42 2.28
C ASN A 87 -12.18 -10.31 2.74
N CYS A 88 -12.18 -9.97 4.04
CA CYS A 88 -12.97 -8.86 4.57
C CYS A 88 -12.55 -7.53 3.94
N PHE A 89 -11.25 -7.25 3.84
CA PHE A 89 -10.73 -6.04 3.17
C PHE A 89 -11.13 -5.99 1.70
N ARG A 90 -11.02 -7.09 0.97
CA ARG A 90 -11.45 -7.15 -0.43
C ARG A 90 -12.93 -6.81 -0.58
N ARG A 91 -13.80 -7.45 0.22
CA ARG A 91 -15.25 -7.22 0.19
C ARG A 91 -15.63 -5.79 0.60
N ARG A 92 -14.93 -5.20 1.60
CA ARG A 92 -15.16 -3.79 1.99
C ARG A 92 -14.78 -2.83 0.88
N LEU A 93 -13.62 -3.02 0.25
CA LEU A 93 -13.19 -2.20 -0.88
C LEU A 93 -14.17 -2.31 -2.07
N GLU A 94 -14.65 -3.50 -2.37
CA GLU A 94 -15.64 -3.72 -3.43
C GLU A 94 -16.94 -2.97 -3.14
N ARG A 95 -17.43 -3.01 -1.90
CA ARG A 95 -18.62 -2.23 -1.48
C ARG A 95 -18.40 -0.71 -1.62
N VAL A 96 -17.21 -0.20 -1.27
CA VAL A 96 -16.87 1.21 -1.45
C VAL A 96 -16.88 1.59 -2.93
N CYS A 97 -16.26 0.79 -3.80
CA CYS A 97 -16.26 1.03 -5.24
C CYS A 97 -17.70 1.05 -5.82
N ASN A 98 -18.53 0.10 -5.41
CA ASN A 98 -19.93 0.05 -5.85
C ASN A 98 -20.73 1.29 -5.38
N ARG A 99 -20.53 1.72 -4.11
CA ARG A 99 -21.18 2.94 -3.57
C ARG A 99 -20.80 4.20 -4.33
N LEU A 100 -19.53 4.28 -4.75
CA LEU A 100 -19.00 5.43 -5.50
C LEU A 100 -19.28 5.34 -7.01
N GLY A 101 -19.91 4.28 -7.51
CA GLY A 101 -20.16 4.08 -8.94
C GLY A 101 -18.89 3.93 -9.78
N ILE A 102 -17.77 3.55 -9.18
CA ILE A 102 -16.48 3.40 -9.87
C ILE A 102 -16.13 1.94 -10.17
N VAL A 103 -15.29 1.75 -11.19
CA VAL A 103 -14.77 0.43 -11.54
C VAL A 103 -14.10 -0.23 -10.33
N LYS A 104 -14.43 -1.49 -10.06
CA LYS A 104 -13.88 -2.27 -8.96
C LYS A 104 -12.35 -2.23 -8.93
N LYS A 105 -11.83 -1.81 -7.80
CA LYS A 105 -10.39 -1.80 -7.51
C LYS A 105 -10.03 -2.96 -6.59
N SER A 106 -8.89 -3.59 -6.84
CA SER A 106 -8.33 -4.55 -5.88
C SER A 106 -7.31 -3.84 -4.96
N PRO A 107 -7.06 -4.35 -3.75
CA PRO A 107 -5.99 -3.83 -2.88
C PRO A 107 -4.63 -3.77 -3.58
N HIS A 108 -4.37 -4.73 -4.47
CA HIS A 108 -3.14 -4.74 -5.26
C HIS A 108 -3.07 -3.57 -6.27
N LYS A 109 -4.20 -3.22 -6.91
CA LYS A 109 -4.27 -2.03 -7.79
C LYS A 109 -4.00 -0.73 -7.02
N ILE A 110 -4.52 -0.61 -5.79
CA ILE A 110 -4.24 0.57 -4.93
C ILE A 110 -2.74 0.63 -4.62
N ARG A 111 -2.13 -0.49 -4.23
CA ARG A 111 -0.68 -0.56 -3.99
C ARG A 111 0.12 -0.21 -5.25
N LYS A 112 -0.29 -0.68 -6.43
CA LYS A 112 0.32 -0.29 -7.71
C LYS A 112 0.24 1.22 -7.96
N THR A 113 -0.92 1.81 -7.70
CA THR A 113 -1.11 3.26 -7.82
C THR A 113 -0.15 4.03 -6.90
N TYR A 114 0.01 3.59 -5.65
CA TYR A 114 0.96 4.19 -4.72
C TYR A 114 2.41 4.12 -5.24
N GLY A 115 2.86 2.94 -5.70
CA GLY A 115 4.19 2.77 -6.28
C GLY A 115 4.41 3.66 -7.52
N SER A 116 3.40 3.76 -8.41
CA SER A 116 3.46 4.67 -9.57
C SER A 116 3.56 6.14 -9.16
N ILE A 117 2.84 6.56 -8.11
CA ILE A 117 2.94 7.94 -7.58
C ILE A 117 4.35 8.24 -7.11
N LEU A 118 4.98 7.33 -6.38
CA LEU A 118 6.35 7.53 -5.89
C LEU A 118 7.35 7.64 -7.05
N LEU A 119 7.25 6.77 -8.05
CA LEU A 119 8.10 6.81 -9.24
C LEU A 119 7.89 8.09 -10.06
N ASP A 120 6.63 8.48 -10.29
CA ASP A 120 6.28 9.69 -11.05
C ASP A 120 6.79 10.98 -10.39
N ASN A 121 7.00 10.95 -9.06
CA ASN A 121 7.55 12.06 -8.28
C ASN A 121 9.05 11.91 -8.00
N HIS A 122 9.75 11.03 -8.72
CA HIS A 122 11.19 10.83 -8.62
C HIS A 122 11.70 10.57 -7.20
N VAL A 123 10.89 9.87 -6.39
CA VAL A 123 11.29 9.45 -5.05
C VAL A 123 12.46 8.47 -5.18
N ASP A 124 13.44 8.58 -4.28
CA ASP A 124 14.61 7.72 -4.26
C ASP A 124 14.23 6.22 -4.30
N ASN A 125 14.92 5.46 -5.14
CA ASN A 125 14.62 4.05 -5.38
C ASN A 125 14.72 3.18 -4.11
N ARG A 126 15.67 3.47 -3.21
CA ARG A 126 15.82 2.74 -1.94
C ARG A 126 14.64 3.00 -1.03
N LEU A 127 14.15 4.26 -0.99
CA LEU A 127 12.94 4.60 -0.24
C LEU A 127 11.72 3.90 -0.82
N ILE A 128 11.55 3.87 -2.15
CA ILE A 128 10.45 3.14 -2.80
C ILE A 128 10.51 1.66 -2.43
N MET A 129 11.67 1.02 -2.56
CA MET A 129 11.88 -0.38 -2.20
C MET A 129 11.53 -0.63 -0.73
N GLY A 130 11.99 0.21 0.19
CA GLY A 130 11.68 0.15 1.60
C GLY A 130 10.18 0.25 1.87
N GLN A 131 9.49 1.23 1.28
CA GLN A 131 8.05 1.40 1.45
C GLN A 131 7.24 0.24 0.85
N MET A 132 7.70 -0.29 -0.29
CA MET A 132 7.02 -1.38 -1.00
C MET A 132 7.41 -2.78 -0.51
N GLY A 133 8.55 -2.95 0.16
CA GLY A 133 9.10 -4.25 0.55
C GLY A 133 9.48 -5.07 -0.68
N HIS A 134 10.11 -4.44 -1.65
CA HIS A 134 10.67 -5.09 -2.83
C HIS A 134 12.17 -5.30 -2.64
N THR A 135 12.67 -6.43 -3.08
CA THR A 135 14.11 -6.75 -3.07
C THR A 135 14.83 -6.16 -4.28
N ASP A 136 14.10 -5.81 -5.35
CA ASP A 136 14.63 -5.25 -6.58
C ASP A 136 13.70 -4.13 -7.08
N ILE A 137 14.26 -2.98 -7.44
CA ILE A 137 13.53 -1.85 -7.99
C ILE A 137 12.87 -2.19 -9.33
N ARG A 138 13.47 -3.06 -10.13
CA ARG A 138 12.90 -3.53 -11.41
C ARG A 138 11.51 -4.13 -11.24
N CYS A 139 11.24 -4.75 -10.08
CA CYS A 139 9.89 -5.21 -9.74
C CYS A 139 8.89 -4.04 -9.67
N THR A 140 9.33 -2.88 -9.15
CA THR A 140 8.50 -1.67 -9.10
C THR A 140 8.38 -1.03 -10.48
N GLU A 141 9.46 -0.86 -11.20
CA GLU A 141 9.48 -0.24 -12.53
C GLU A 141 8.66 -1.05 -13.54
N THR A 142 8.89 -2.36 -13.64
CA THR A 142 8.20 -3.22 -14.61
C THR A 142 6.71 -3.38 -14.31
N HIS A 143 6.34 -3.53 -13.03
CA HIS A 143 4.98 -3.89 -12.65
C HIS A 143 4.12 -2.70 -12.22
N TYR A 144 4.72 -1.57 -11.82
CA TYR A 144 4.04 -0.43 -11.22
C TYR A 144 4.16 0.85 -12.04
N HIS A 145 5.21 0.98 -12.88
CA HIS A 145 5.39 2.18 -13.70
C HIS A 145 4.36 2.19 -14.84
N ARG A 146 3.30 2.96 -14.64
CA ARG A 146 2.43 3.44 -15.71
C ARG A 146 2.61 4.94 -15.79
N ASN A 147 3.18 5.40 -16.90
CA ASN A 147 3.23 6.84 -17.18
C ASN A 147 1.80 7.39 -17.23
N ARG A 148 1.37 8.02 -16.13
CA ARG A 148 0.01 8.57 -15.95
C ARG A 148 -0.07 10.06 -16.33
N ARG A 149 1.04 10.65 -16.74
CA ARG A 149 1.11 12.05 -17.12
C ARG A 149 0.35 12.28 -18.41
N SER A 150 -0.47 13.34 -18.43
CA SER A 150 -1.11 13.81 -19.66
C SER A 150 -0.07 14.27 -20.69
N VAL A 151 -0.47 14.40 -21.95
CA VAL A 151 0.43 14.93 -23.00
C VAL A 151 0.94 16.31 -22.61
N GLN A 152 0.07 17.20 -22.08
CA GLN A 152 0.45 18.53 -21.61
C GLN A 152 1.51 18.49 -20.50
N GLN A 153 1.33 17.62 -19.51
CA GLN A 153 2.31 17.44 -18.44
C GLN A 153 3.66 16.92 -18.97
N LYS A 154 3.65 16.02 -19.95
CA LYS A 154 4.89 15.54 -20.61
C LYS A 154 5.58 16.68 -21.36
N ILE A 155 4.83 17.49 -22.10
CA ILE A 155 5.37 18.68 -22.81
C ILE A 155 6.01 19.63 -21.80
N GLN A 156 5.33 19.96 -20.70
CA GLN A 156 5.87 20.85 -19.67
C GLN A 156 7.19 20.33 -19.09
N ILE A 157 7.24 19.03 -18.72
CA ILE A 157 8.43 18.43 -18.15
C ILE A 157 9.60 18.44 -19.14
N VAL A 158 9.35 18.04 -20.39
CA VAL A 158 10.40 18.01 -21.44
C VAL A 158 10.86 19.42 -21.78
N SER A 159 9.95 20.39 -21.85
CA SER A 159 10.29 21.80 -22.13
C SER A 159 11.03 22.50 -20.99
N ALA A 160 10.96 21.96 -19.75
CA ALA A 160 11.70 22.47 -18.61
C ALA A 160 13.16 22.00 -18.57
N ILE A 161 13.55 21.06 -19.44
CA ILE A 161 14.95 20.62 -19.59
C ILE A 161 15.73 21.73 -20.30
N PRO A 162 16.79 22.30 -19.67
CA PRO A 162 17.53 23.41 -20.25
C PRO A 162 18.02 23.17 -21.68
N GLU A 163 18.51 21.98 -21.98
CA GLU A 163 19.04 21.57 -23.28
C GLU A 163 17.95 21.44 -24.37
N LEU A 164 16.67 21.33 -23.95
CA LEU A 164 15.52 21.18 -24.84
C LEU A 164 14.58 22.40 -24.80
N SER A 165 14.81 23.33 -23.90
CA SER A 165 14.05 24.59 -23.76
C SER A 165 14.49 25.63 -24.77
N GLY A 166 14.46 25.28 -26.06
CA GLY A 166 14.68 26.16 -27.23
C GLY A 166 15.47 27.44 -26.96
N VAL A 167 16.80 27.38 -27.00
CA VAL A 167 17.62 28.56 -27.15
C VAL A 167 17.48 29.04 -28.59
N GLY A 168 16.68 30.10 -28.79
CA GLY A 168 16.78 30.94 -29.97
C GLY A 168 15.91 30.57 -31.17
N ALA A 169 14.60 30.83 -31.08
CA ALA A 169 13.94 31.40 -32.25
C ALA A 169 14.26 32.90 -32.26
N LYS A 170 15.33 33.27 -32.98
CA LYS A 170 15.47 34.63 -33.52
C LYS A 170 14.65 34.76 -34.77
#